data_a736a833b9e74151a4c2e9f7a729ead7
#
_entry.id   a736a833b9e74151a4c2e9f7a729ead7
#
_cell.length_a   1.000
_cell.length_b   1.000
_cell.length_c   1.000
_cell.angle_alpha   90.00
_cell.angle_beta   90.00
_cell.angle_gamma   90.00
#
_symmetry.space_group_name_H-M   'P 1'
#
loop_
_entity.id
_entity.type
_entity.pdbx_description
1 polymer ?
#
loop_
_entity_poly.entity_id
_entity_poly.type
_entity_poly.pdbx_seq_one_letter_code
_entity_poly.pdbx_strand_id
1 'polypeptide(L)'
;MDPEISHARQHTLGDLPRRSAARYPDKTAIIDGSTRLTFAELDATVDRVAAAIADAGLAKGDRLALLSHNCWQFAVLDFAAARVGVVLVPINFMLGGDEIAYILDHSCASAFVVEDGLLEVAGQALGALGRAVPVRAVVRLADGAVPDGWVDLQDWVERDGVPPHVPVADDDPVRMMFTSGTESRPKGALLSSRALMWQYVSCVIDGSMSADDVELHTLPLYHCAQLDCFLGVDVYLGATSVILPGPDPAAVLAAIAEHRVTKYFAPPTVWIGLLRSPAFDTADLSSLRKGYYGASPMPVEVLKEMRERLPDVDLWNFYGQTEMAPLATILGPEEQLTHAGSAGRAALNVETRIVPADGSSVDPLPPHEVGEIVHRSPHATLGYHDDPAKTAEAFQHGWFHSGDLGYLDDGGRLYVVDRKKDMIKTGGENVASREVEEAIYTLPGVAEVAVFGVSHPRWVEAVTAVVVARAGAELTADDVLAHARSVLAGYKAPKYVVLADALPKNPSGKILKRQLRDEHATIASD
;
A
#
# COMPACT_ATOMS: atom_id res chain seq x y z
N MET A 1 2.69 -29.98 20.32
CA MET A 1 4.06 -29.51 20.65
C MET A 1 4.08 -29.14 22.10
N ASP A 2 5.17 -29.37 22.81
CA ASP A 2 5.31 -28.95 24.21
C ASP A 2 5.12 -27.42 24.31
N PRO A 3 4.30 -26.90 25.26
CA PRO A 3 4.06 -25.46 25.41
C PRO A 3 5.33 -24.64 25.62
N GLU A 4 6.30 -25.16 26.37
CA GLU A 4 7.59 -24.50 26.61
C GLU A 4 8.41 -24.38 25.31
N ILE A 5 8.40 -25.42 24.47
CA ILE A 5 9.06 -25.39 23.18
C ILE A 5 8.34 -24.40 22.25
N SER A 6 7.01 -24.38 22.25
CA SER A 6 6.23 -23.44 21.45
C SER A 6 6.55 -22.00 21.84
N HIS A 7 6.59 -21.71 23.14
CA HIS A 7 6.95 -20.38 23.66
C HIS A 7 8.39 -19.99 23.28
N ALA A 8 9.35 -20.90 23.46
CA ALA A 8 10.76 -20.63 23.10
C ALA A 8 10.96 -20.35 21.59
N ARG A 9 10.09 -20.86 20.74
CA ARG A 9 10.11 -20.68 19.28
C ARG A 9 9.26 -19.50 18.80
N GLN A 10 8.52 -18.85 19.70
CA GLN A 10 7.62 -17.77 19.33
C GLN A 10 8.36 -16.63 18.63
N HIS A 11 7.83 -16.20 17.49
CA HIS A 11 8.31 -15.08 16.72
C HIS A 11 7.14 -14.40 16.00
N THR A 12 6.52 -13.46 16.69
CA THR A 12 5.33 -12.76 16.20
C THR A 12 5.60 -11.28 15.98
N LEU A 13 4.70 -10.61 15.27
CA LEU A 13 4.76 -9.17 15.03
C LEU A 13 4.88 -8.39 16.36
N GLY A 14 4.11 -8.76 17.39
CA GLY A 14 4.14 -8.12 18.70
C GLY A 14 5.48 -8.23 19.45
N ASP A 15 6.37 -9.15 19.04
CA ASP A 15 7.70 -9.34 19.64
C ASP A 15 8.77 -8.39 19.07
N LEU A 16 8.51 -7.76 17.94
CA LEU A 16 9.54 -7.01 17.21
C LEU A 16 10.09 -5.81 17.99
N PRO A 17 9.25 -4.94 18.60
CA PRO A 17 9.77 -3.84 19.41
C PRO A 17 10.70 -4.30 20.52
N ARG A 18 10.31 -5.37 21.27
CA ARG A 18 11.12 -5.95 22.34
C ARG A 18 12.47 -6.46 21.85
N ARG A 19 12.49 -7.15 20.69
CA ARG A 19 13.73 -7.67 20.10
C ARG A 19 14.65 -6.55 19.64
N SER A 20 14.11 -5.50 19.06
CA SER A 20 14.89 -4.33 18.64
C SER A 20 15.33 -3.48 19.82
N ALA A 21 14.51 -3.35 20.87
CA ALA A 21 14.91 -2.73 22.15
C ALA A 21 16.08 -3.46 22.82
N ALA A 22 16.08 -4.80 22.78
CA ALA A 22 17.19 -5.60 23.31
C ALA A 22 18.50 -5.41 22.53
N ARG A 23 18.44 -5.09 21.23
CA ARG A 23 19.61 -4.88 20.36
C ARG A 23 20.09 -3.43 20.37
N TYR A 24 19.18 -2.47 20.41
CA TYR A 24 19.42 -1.05 20.23
C TYR A 24 18.59 -0.18 21.18
N PRO A 25 18.71 -0.35 22.52
CA PRO A 25 17.78 0.28 23.49
C PRO A 25 17.69 1.80 23.35
N ASP A 26 18.83 2.45 23.18
CA ASP A 26 18.97 3.91 23.19
C ASP A 26 18.85 4.54 21.78
N LYS A 27 18.74 3.70 20.75
CA LYS A 27 18.59 4.20 19.38
C LYS A 27 17.18 4.72 19.15
N THR A 28 17.07 5.86 18.47
CA THR A 28 15.76 6.40 18.05
C THR A 28 15.06 5.42 17.13
N ALA A 29 13.86 4.98 17.52
CA ALA A 29 12.98 4.14 16.73
C ALA A 29 12.01 4.98 15.89
N ILE A 30 11.33 5.96 16.51
CA ILE A 30 10.32 6.78 15.85
C ILE A 30 10.57 8.26 16.12
N ILE A 31 10.37 9.08 15.08
CA ILE A 31 10.29 10.54 15.12
C ILE A 31 8.96 10.95 14.49
N ASP A 32 8.15 11.72 15.23
CA ASP A 32 6.89 12.28 14.77
C ASP A 32 6.71 13.68 15.35
N GLY A 33 6.96 14.70 14.56
CA GLY A 33 7.02 16.07 15.01
C GLY A 33 8.02 16.28 16.15
N SER A 34 7.54 16.67 17.32
CA SER A 34 8.37 16.82 18.53
C SER A 34 8.57 15.51 19.30
N THR A 35 7.81 14.48 19.01
CA THR A 35 7.91 13.19 19.69
C THR A 35 9.09 12.38 19.15
N ARG A 36 9.92 11.89 20.06
CA ARG A 36 11.00 10.96 19.77
C ARG A 36 10.90 9.79 20.73
N LEU A 37 10.87 8.59 20.21
CA LEU A 37 10.89 7.36 20.99
C LEU A 37 12.14 6.57 20.64
N THR A 38 12.90 6.18 21.63
CA THR A 38 13.94 5.14 21.51
C THR A 38 13.26 3.77 21.35
N PHE A 39 14.01 2.74 20.96
CA PHE A 39 13.46 1.37 20.91
C PHE A 39 13.02 0.87 22.30
N ALA A 40 13.75 1.24 23.37
CA ALA A 40 13.34 0.92 24.72
C ALA A 40 12.02 1.60 25.12
N GLU A 41 11.86 2.88 24.79
CA GLU A 41 10.62 3.63 25.04
C GLU A 41 9.45 3.12 24.18
N LEU A 42 9.70 2.79 22.91
CA LEU A 42 8.71 2.18 22.02
C LEU A 42 8.20 0.86 22.61
N ASP A 43 9.09 -0.05 22.99
CA ASP A 43 8.70 -1.35 23.56
C ASP A 43 7.92 -1.20 24.88
N ALA A 44 8.39 -0.32 25.77
CA ALA A 44 7.69 -0.03 27.03
C ALA A 44 6.30 0.59 26.79
N THR A 45 6.14 1.43 25.76
CA THR A 45 4.86 2.02 25.40
C THR A 45 3.93 0.97 24.78
N VAL A 46 4.45 0.09 23.94
CA VAL A 46 3.72 -1.05 23.38
C VAL A 46 3.23 -1.97 24.51
N ASP A 47 4.04 -2.24 25.54
CA ASP A 47 3.61 -3.03 26.71
C ASP A 47 2.43 -2.37 27.45
N ARG A 48 2.51 -1.08 27.74
CA ARG A 48 1.45 -0.34 28.43
C ARG A 48 0.14 -0.35 27.65
N VAL A 49 0.21 -0.07 26.34
CA VAL A 49 -0.98 -0.08 25.48
C VAL A 49 -1.54 -1.49 25.30
N ALA A 50 -0.69 -2.52 25.20
CA ALA A 50 -1.12 -3.91 25.15
C ALA A 50 -1.84 -4.34 26.45
N ALA A 51 -1.34 -3.91 27.61
CA ALA A 51 -2.02 -4.11 28.90
C ALA A 51 -3.38 -3.40 28.93
N ALA A 52 -3.45 -2.15 28.41
CA ALA A 52 -4.70 -1.39 28.35
C ALA A 52 -5.74 -2.06 27.44
N ILE A 53 -5.32 -2.59 26.29
CA ILE A 53 -6.18 -3.35 25.35
C ILE A 53 -6.77 -4.57 26.07
N ALA A 54 -5.97 -5.34 26.80
CA ALA A 54 -6.43 -6.50 27.53
C ALA A 54 -7.38 -6.12 28.69
N ASP A 55 -7.06 -5.07 29.45
CA ASP A 55 -7.90 -4.58 30.56
C ASP A 55 -9.22 -3.97 30.08
N ALA A 56 -9.26 -3.44 28.85
CA ALA A 56 -10.50 -3.01 28.20
C ALA A 56 -11.40 -4.19 27.78
N GLY A 57 -10.94 -5.44 28.00
CA GLY A 57 -11.70 -6.66 27.75
C GLY A 57 -11.54 -7.25 26.36
N LEU A 58 -10.57 -6.77 25.55
CA LEU A 58 -10.27 -7.41 24.27
C LEU A 58 -9.42 -8.68 24.50
N ALA A 59 -9.82 -9.74 23.84
CA ALA A 59 -9.15 -11.03 23.87
C ALA A 59 -8.50 -11.35 22.53
N LYS A 60 -7.64 -12.36 22.52
CA LYS A 60 -7.05 -12.91 21.28
C LYS A 60 -8.14 -13.22 20.25
N GLY A 61 -7.94 -12.72 19.04
CA GLY A 61 -8.88 -12.87 17.93
C GLY A 61 -9.94 -11.78 17.84
N ASP A 62 -10.06 -10.90 18.84
CA ASP A 62 -10.87 -9.69 18.71
C ASP A 62 -10.26 -8.71 17.70
N ARG A 63 -11.07 -7.82 17.13
CA ARG A 63 -10.65 -6.84 16.14
C ARG A 63 -10.68 -5.44 16.71
N LEU A 64 -9.56 -4.74 16.54
CA LEU A 64 -9.40 -3.32 16.85
C LEU A 64 -9.35 -2.54 15.54
N ALA A 65 -10.42 -1.82 15.22
CA ALA A 65 -10.48 -0.92 14.09
C ALA A 65 -9.75 0.40 14.42
N LEU A 66 -8.91 0.88 13.50
CA LEU A 66 -8.12 2.10 13.64
C LEU A 66 -8.37 3.04 12.47
N LEU A 67 -8.92 4.22 12.76
CA LEU A 67 -9.20 5.29 11.81
C LEU A 67 -8.36 6.53 12.16
N SER A 68 -7.21 6.67 11.52
CA SER A 68 -6.26 7.75 11.81
C SER A 68 -5.34 8.03 10.62
N HIS A 69 -4.87 9.26 10.52
CA HIS A 69 -3.70 9.61 9.74
C HIS A 69 -2.44 8.97 10.34
N ASN A 70 -1.31 9.12 9.64
CA ASN A 70 -0.03 8.65 10.13
C ASN A 70 0.35 9.37 11.44
N CYS A 71 0.69 8.59 12.44
CA CYS A 71 1.20 9.08 13.73
C CYS A 71 1.95 7.96 14.46
N TRP A 72 2.76 8.31 15.44
CA TRP A 72 3.50 7.32 16.23
C TRP A 72 2.58 6.39 17.02
N GLN A 73 1.40 6.87 17.42
CA GLN A 73 0.39 6.05 18.10
C GLN A 73 -0.14 4.93 17.21
N PHE A 74 -0.21 5.16 15.90
CA PHE A 74 -0.59 4.12 14.93
C PHE A 74 0.40 2.94 15.02
N ALA A 75 1.70 3.22 15.00
CA ALA A 75 2.74 2.19 15.11
C ALA A 75 2.67 1.46 16.46
N VAL A 76 2.45 2.18 17.57
CA VAL A 76 2.30 1.58 18.90
C VAL A 76 1.10 0.64 18.96
N LEU A 77 -0.07 1.08 18.44
CA LEU A 77 -1.30 0.27 18.43
C LEU A 77 -1.14 -1.01 17.59
N ASP A 78 -0.41 -0.93 16.50
CA ASP A 78 -0.13 -2.08 15.65
C ASP A 78 0.59 -3.19 16.39
N PHE A 79 1.72 -2.86 17.03
CA PHE A 79 2.49 -3.83 17.79
C PHE A 79 1.82 -4.24 19.09
N ALA A 80 1.09 -3.34 19.75
CA ALA A 80 0.39 -3.62 21.00
C ALA A 80 -0.77 -4.59 20.78
N ALA A 81 -1.59 -4.39 19.76
CA ALA A 81 -2.66 -5.31 19.38
C ALA A 81 -2.08 -6.71 19.07
N ALA A 82 -1.04 -6.79 18.24
CA ALA A 82 -0.39 -8.03 17.89
C ALA A 82 0.21 -8.76 19.11
N ARG A 83 0.71 -8.02 20.13
CA ARG A 83 1.31 -8.59 21.36
C ARG A 83 0.31 -9.38 22.19
N VAL A 84 -0.95 -8.98 22.19
CA VAL A 84 -2.04 -9.68 22.90
C VAL A 84 -2.96 -10.46 21.96
N GLY A 85 -2.57 -10.63 20.69
CA GLY A 85 -3.30 -11.42 19.70
C GLY A 85 -4.59 -10.79 19.20
N VAL A 86 -4.76 -9.48 19.39
CA VAL A 86 -5.85 -8.70 18.80
C VAL A 86 -5.50 -8.35 17.36
N VAL A 87 -6.47 -8.48 16.46
CA VAL A 87 -6.30 -8.23 15.03
C VAL A 87 -6.51 -6.75 14.73
N LEU A 88 -5.49 -6.06 14.24
CA LEU A 88 -5.63 -4.69 13.79
C LEU A 88 -6.41 -4.63 12.46
N VAL A 89 -7.38 -3.71 12.39
CA VAL A 89 -8.17 -3.40 11.18
C VAL A 89 -7.94 -1.94 10.82
N PRO A 90 -6.90 -1.62 10.05
CA PRO A 90 -6.65 -0.25 9.62
C PRO A 90 -7.71 0.21 8.62
N ILE A 91 -8.26 1.41 8.83
CA ILE A 91 -9.32 1.97 8.00
C ILE A 91 -8.78 3.17 7.22
N ASN A 92 -9.09 3.23 5.94
CA ASN A 92 -8.82 4.39 5.12
C ASN A 92 -9.63 5.61 5.62
N PHE A 93 -8.93 6.66 6.06
CA PHE A 93 -9.53 7.87 6.64
C PHE A 93 -10.33 8.74 5.65
N MET A 94 -10.26 8.44 4.34
CA MET A 94 -11.07 9.13 3.33
C MET A 94 -12.43 8.47 3.08
N LEU A 95 -12.75 7.36 3.74
CA LEU A 95 -14.03 6.69 3.58
C LEU A 95 -15.14 7.46 4.27
N GLY A 96 -16.34 7.39 3.70
CA GLY A 96 -17.56 7.93 4.31
C GLY A 96 -18.11 7.06 5.44
N GLY A 97 -19.06 7.60 6.21
CA GLY A 97 -19.63 6.91 7.37
C GLY A 97 -20.21 5.53 7.06
N ASP A 98 -20.93 5.36 5.95
CA ASP A 98 -21.52 4.07 5.54
C ASP A 98 -20.45 3.02 5.18
N GLU A 99 -19.35 3.44 4.56
CA GLU A 99 -18.24 2.55 4.21
C GLU A 99 -17.48 2.10 5.46
N ILE A 100 -17.24 3.02 6.40
CA ILE A 100 -16.63 2.71 7.69
C ILE A 100 -17.57 1.79 8.50
N ALA A 101 -18.88 2.06 8.52
CA ALA A 101 -19.86 1.20 9.18
C ALA A 101 -19.81 -0.23 8.63
N TYR A 102 -19.72 -0.38 7.30
CA TYR A 102 -19.55 -1.69 6.67
C TYR A 102 -18.29 -2.40 7.15
N ILE A 103 -17.13 -1.71 7.21
CA ILE A 103 -15.88 -2.31 7.69
C ILE A 103 -16.00 -2.73 9.16
N LEU A 104 -16.57 -1.88 10.02
CA LEU A 104 -16.79 -2.19 11.43
C LEU A 104 -17.69 -3.41 11.61
N ASP A 105 -18.76 -3.50 10.81
CA ASP A 105 -19.71 -4.61 10.87
C ASP A 105 -19.10 -5.92 10.35
N HIS A 106 -18.56 -5.88 9.13
CA HIS A 106 -17.96 -7.06 8.49
C HIS A 106 -16.77 -7.63 9.28
N SER A 107 -15.92 -6.76 9.84
CA SER A 107 -14.83 -7.20 10.72
C SER A 107 -15.32 -7.65 12.10
N CYS A 108 -16.57 -7.42 12.47
CA CYS A 108 -17.08 -7.56 13.83
C CYS A 108 -16.18 -6.84 14.85
N ALA A 109 -15.73 -5.60 14.55
CA ALA A 109 -14.80 -4.88 15.42
C ALA A 109 -15.33 -4.73 16.84
N SER A 110 -14.52 -5.12 17.85
CA SER A 110 -14.82 -5.00 19.27
C SER A 110 -14.29 -3.70 19.84
N ALA A 111 -13.29 -3.09 19.18
CA ALA A 111 -12.75 -1.78 19.52
C ALA A 111 -12.70 -0.87 18.28
N PHE A 112 -12.89 0.44 18.52
CA PHE A 112 -12.73 1.47 17.50
C PHE A 112 -11.89 2.62 18.06
N VAL A 113 -10.68 2.77 17.54
CA VAL A 113 -9.76 3.86 17.86
C VAL A 113 -9.79 4.87 16.74
N VAL A 114 -10.02 6.13 17.05
CA VAL A 114 -10.28 7.19 16.07
C VAL A 114 -9.45 8.42 16.39
N GLU A 115 -8.85 9.02 15.38
CA GLU A 115 -8.25 10.36 15.48
C GLU A 115 -9.30 11.43 15.75
N ASP A 116 -8.99 12.42 16.59
CA ASP A 116 -9.91 13.49 16.99
C ASP A 116 -10.48 14.28 15.79
N GLY A 117 -9.69 14.51 14.74
CA GLY A 117 -10.13 15.15 13.51
C GLY A 117 -11.16 14.35 12.69
N LEU A 118 -11.35 13.07 12.98
CA LEU A 118 -12.24 12.16 12.25
C LEU A 118 -13.46 11.69 13.08
N LEU A 119 -13.69 12.30 14.24
CA LEU A 119 -14.78 11.91 15.15
C LEU A 119 -16.18 12.11 14.54
N GLU A 120 -16.36 13.08 13.65
CA GLU A 120 -17.65 13.32 12.99
C GLU A 120 -18.03 12.16 12.08
N VAL A 121 -17.14 11.74 11.17
CA VAL A 121 -17.39 10.61 10.27
C VAL A 121 -17.47 9.28 11.03
N ALA A 122 -16.70 9.14 12.10
CA ALA A 122 -16.79 7.99 13.00
C ALA A 122 -18.15 7.92 13.72
N GLY A 123 -18.68 9.06 14.14
CA GLY A 123 -20.03 9.18 14.71
C GLY A 123 -21.12 8.77 13.73
N GLN A 124 -21.01 9.19 12.46
CA GLN A 124 -21.92 8.76 11.39
C GLN A 124 -21.86 7.24 11.19
N ALA A 125 -20.65 6.66 11.15
CA ALA A 125 -20.45 5.22 11.02
C ALA A 125 -21.07 4.44 12.18
N LEU A 126 -20.85 4.87 13.42
CA LEU A 126 -21.44 4.23 14.60
C LEU A 126 -22.97 4.37 14.65
N GLY A 127 -23.51 5.47 14.13
CA GLY A 127 -24.96 5.70 13.99
C GLY A 127 -25.63 4.78 12.96
N ALA A 128 -24.90 4.44 11.88
CA ALA A 128 -25.35 3.52 10.84
C ALA A 128 -25.15 2.04 11.22
N LEU A 129 -24.30 1.76 12.23
CA LEU A 129 -23.99 0.40 12.66
C LEU A 129 -25.12 -0.19 13.50
N GLY A 130 -25.63 -1.38 13.15
CA GLY A 130 -26.71 -2.06 13.87
C GLY A 130 -26.34 -2.69 15.21
N ARG A 131 -25.08 -2.55 15.67
CA ARG A 131 -24.54 -3.08 16.92
C ARG A 131 -23.64 -2.09 17.64
N ALA A 132 -23.40 -2.30 18.90
CA ALA A 132 -22.43 -1.50 19.67
C ALA A 132 -20.98 -1.93 19.37
N VAL A 133 -20.07 -0.96 19.43
CA VAL A 133 -18.62 -1.19 19.55
C VAL A 133 -18.26 -0.81 21.00
N PRO A 134 -17.98 -1.81 21.87
CA PRO A 134 -17.90 -1.59 23.31
C PRO A 134 -16.69 -0.75 23.73
N VAL A 135 -15.55 -0.90 23.07
CA VAL A 135 -14.32 -0.17 23.39
C VAL A 135 -14.12 0.93 22.37
N ARG A 136 -14.02 2.18 22.83
CA ARG A 136 -13.80 3.34 21.97
C ARG A 136 -12.72 4.24 22.55
N ALA A 137 -11.72 4.59 21.74
CA ALA A 137 -10.64 5.46 22.17
C ALA A 137 -10.35 6.55 21.11
N VAL A 138 -9.79 7.67 21.56
CA VAL A 138 -9.43 8.80 20.72
C VAL A 138 -7.91 8.96 20.70
N VAL A 139 -7.35 9.07 19.49
CA VAL A 139 -5.99 9.57 19.26
C VAL A 139 -6.09 11.08 19.07
N ARG A 140 -5.50 11.86 19.96
CA ARG A 140 -5.53 13.34 19.84
C ARG A 140 -4.31 13.82 19.05
N LEU A 141 -4.56 14.27 17.84
CA LEU A 141 -3.54 14.89 16.97
C LEU A 141 -3.74 16.41 16.87
N ALA A 142 -4.95 16.92 17.15
CA ALA A 142 -5.33 18.33 17.01
C ALA A 142 -5.93 18.93 18.30
N ASP A 143 -5.57 18.42 19.49
CA ASP A 143 -6.08 18.89 20.78
C ASP A 143 -7.63 18.86 20.91
N GLY A 144 -8.28 18.00 20.12
CA GLY A 144 -9.73 17.81 20.17
C GLY A 144 -10.21 17.25 21.52
N ALA A 145 -11.48 17.49 21.85
CA ALA A 145 -12.10 16.94 23.06
C ALA A 145 -12.37 15.45 22.90
N VAL A 146 -12.17 14.68 23.98
CA VAL A 146 -12.57 13.28 24.04
C VAL A 146 -14.09 13.20 24.30
N PRO A 147 -14.88 12.54 23.43
CA PRO A 147 -16.33 12.42 23.64
C PRO A 147 -16.69 11.59 24.88
N ASP A 148 -17.86 11.85 25.45
CA ASP A 148 -18.37 11.06 26.58
C ASP A 148 -18.41 9.56 26.25
N GLY A 149 -17.87 8.75 27.16
CA GLY A 149 -17.80 7.30 27.01
C GLY A 149 -16.70 6.80 26.06
N TRP A 150 -15.82 7.67 25.62
CA TRP A 150 -14.57 7.31 24.94
C TRP A 150 -13.39 7.45 25.91
N VAL A 151 -12.31 6.75 25.64
CA VAL A 151 -11.05 6.83 26.39
C VAL A 151 -10.07 7.68 25.61
N ASP A 152 -9.30 8.54 26.27
CA ASP A 152 -8.12 9.16 25.66
C ASP A 152 -7.03 8.09 25.49
N LEU A 153 -6.50 7.91 24.27
CA LEU A 153 -5.41 6.96 24.05
C LEU A 153 -4.18 7.31 24.88
N GLN A 154 -4.00 8.58 25.22
CA GLN A 154 -2.90 9.02 26.08
C GLN A 154 -2.96 8.35 27.48
N ASP A 155 -4.17 8.08 28.01
CA ASP A 155 -4.32 7.34 29.26
C ASP A 155 -3.76 5.89 29.15
N TRP A 156 -3.87 5.28 27.95
CA TRP A 156 -3.28 3.96 27.70
C TRP A 156 -1.76 4.02 27.57
N VAL A 157 -1.23 5.10 27.04
CA VAL A 157 0.20 5.33 26.86
C VAL A 157 0.90 5.64 28.18
N GLU A 158 0.27 6.41 29.07
CA GLU A 158 0.88 6.90 30.32
C GLU A 158 0.67 5.97 31.53
N ARG A 159 -0.27 5.04 31.42
CA ARG A 159 -0.55 4.12 32.53
C ARG A 159 0.63 3.20 32.84
N ASP A 160 0.73 2.74 34.06
CA ASP A 160 1.56 1.58 34.41
C ASP A 160 0.82 0.30 34.03
N GLY A 161 1.55 -0.68 33.50
CA GLY A 161 0.96 -1.97 33.17
C GLY A 161 1.92 -2.89 32.45
N VAL A 162 1.77 -4.18 32.70
CA VAL A 162 2.47 -5.25 31.98
C VAL A 162 1.38 -6.08 31.30
N PRO A 163 1.48 -6.33 30.00
CA PRO A 163 0.46 -7.10 29.30
C PRO A 163 0.42 -8.54 29.83
N PRO A 164 -0.78 -9.16 29.85
CA PRO A 164 -0.88 -10.56 30.16
C PRO A 164 -0.13 -11.39 29.12
N HIS A 165 0.44 -12.50 29.54
CA HIS A 165 1.00 -13.46 28.59
C HIS A 165 -0.13 -14.14 27.81
N VAL A 166 -0.24 -13.82 26.52
CA VAL A 166 -1.19 -14.44 25.59
C VAL A 166 -0.42 -15.34 24.61
N PRO A 167 -0.75 -16.63 24.51
CA PRO A 167 -0.10 -17.52 23.55
C PRO A 167 -0.59 -17.18 22.13
N VAL A 168 0.19 -16.39 21.40
CA VAL A 168 -0.05 -16.02 19.98
C VAL A 168 0.82 -16.91 19.11
N ALA A 169 0.20 -17.65 18.17
CA ALA A 169 0.92 -18.42 17.18
C ALA A 169 1.33 -17.53 15.99
N ASP A 170 2.37 -17.92 15.27
CA ASP A 170 2.83 -17.19 14.08
C ASP A 170 1.82 -17.21 12.92
N ASP A 171 0.94 -18.21 12.87
CA ASP A 171 -0.17 -18.32 11.91
C ASP A 171 -1.49 -17.67 12.38
N ASP A 172 -1.55 -17.15 13.62
CA ASP A 172 -2.72 -16.37 14.03
C ASP A 172 -2.81 -15.07 13.21
N PRO A 173 -4.03 -14.63 12.80
CA PRO A 173 -4.19 -13.36 12.13
C PRO A 173 -3.82 -12.19 13.05
N VAL A 174 -3.02 -11.25 12.55
CA VAL A 174 -2.62 -10.02 13.25
C VAL A 174 -3.16 -8.78 12.57
N ARG A 175 -3.53 -8.87 11.28
CA ARG A 175 -4.12 -7.79 10.51
C ARG A 175 -5.30 -8.27 9.68
N MET A 176 -6.26 -7.38 9.49
CA MET A 176 -7.33 -7.52 8.50
C MET A 176 -7.32 -6.27 7.62
N MET A 177 -6.80 -6.42 6.40
CA MET A 177 -6.64 -5.33 5.45
C MET A 177 -7.80 -5.32 4.46
N PHE A 178 -8.60 -4.25 4.46
CA PHE A 178 -9.68 -4.13 3.50
C PHE A 178 -9.18 -3.66 2.13
N THR A 179 -9.36 -4.51 1.15
CA THR A 179 -9.02 -4.22 -0.25
C THR A 179 -10.25 -3.76 -1.00
N SER A 180 -10.12 -2.66 -1.76
CA SER A 180 -11.19 -2.21 -2.66
C SER A 180 -11.32 -3.19 -3.82
N GLY A 181 -12.23 -4.13 -3.70
CA GLY A 181 -12.68 -4.92 -4.84
C GLY A 181 -13.37 -4.00 -5.84
N THR A 182 -13.09 -4.17 -7.14
CA THR A 182 -13.65 -3.31 -8.20
C THR A 182 -15.08 -3.68 -8.58
N GLU A 183 -15.58 -4.79 -8.07
CA GLU A 183 -16.90 -5.32 -8.44
C GLU A 183 -17.88 -5.44 -7.27
N SER A 184 -17.41 -5.29 -6.03
CA SER A 184 -18.23 -5.49 -4.83
C SER A 184 -17.73 -4.65 -3.66
N ARG A 185 -18.35 -4.83 -2.50
CA ARG A 185 -17.89 -4.26 -1.24
C ARG A 185 -16.46 -4.71 -0.91
N PRO A 186 -15.67 -3.89 -0.18
CA PRO A 186 -14.30 -4.24 0.21
C PRO A 186 -14.23 -5.59 0.94
N LYS A 187 -13.15 -6.34 0.73
CA LYS A 187 -12.89 -7.64 1.36
C LYS A 187 -11.78 -7.50 2.40
N GLY A 188 -11.93 -8.16 3.54
CA GLY A 188 -10.91 -8.18 4.60
C GLY A 188 -9.91 -9.32 4.38
N ALA A 189 -8.74 -9.04 3.82
CA ALA A 189 -7.64 -10.00 3.70
C ALA A 189 -6.95 -10.18 5.06
N LEU A 190 -6.81 -11.42 5.52
CA LEU A 190 -6.20 -11.77 6.80
C LEU A 190 -4.71 -12.04 6.64
N LEU A 191 -3.87 -11.31 7.37
CA LEU A 191 -2.43 -11.51 7.40
C LEU A 191 -1.97 -12.02 8.75
N SER A 192 -1.09 -13.02 8.75
CA SER A 192 -0.46 -13.57 9.95
C SER A 192 0.93 -13.00 10.19
N SER A 193 1.43 -13.11 11.43
CA SER A 193 2.83 -12.77 11.74
C SER A 193 3.80 -13.53 10.83
N ARG A 194 3.51 -14.78 10.53
CA ARG A 194 4.32 -15.62 9.65
C ARG A 194 4.44 -15.03 8.24
N ALA A 195 3.31 -14.62 7.65
CA ALA A 195 3.30 -14.01 6.32
C ALA A 195 4.14 -12.72 6.29
N LEU A 196 3.96 -11.86 7.29
CA LEU A 196 4.70 -10.61 7.42
C LEU A 196 6.20 -10.83 7.63
N MET A 197 6.60 -11.77 8.52
CA MET A 197 8.02 -12.04 8.78
C MET A 197 8.75 -12.55 7.54
N TRP A 198 8.16 -13.48 6.79
CA TRP A 198 8.77 -13.95 5.54
C TRP A 198 8.88 -12.84 4.49
N GLN A 199 7.88 -11.99 4.42
CA GLN A 199 7.90 -10.82 3.54
C GLN A 199 8.98 -9.82 3.98
N TYR A 200 9.17 -9.57 5.30
CA TYR A 200 10.23 -8.69 5.79
C TYR A 200 11.62 -9.21 5.39
N VAL A 201 11.86 -10.52 5.47
CA VAL A 201 13.11 -11.11 5.01
C VAL A 201 13.35 -10.82 3.52
N SER A 202 12.32 -10.95 2.67
CA SER A 202 12.43 -10.61 1.25
C SER A 202 12.70 -9.12 1.04
N CYS A 203 11.99 -8.21 1.75
CA CYS A 203 12.25 -6.77 1.69
C CYS A 203 13.68 -6.41 2.10
N VAL A 204 14.19 -7.02 3.17
CA VAL A 204 15.54 -6.78 3.69
C VAL A 204 16.60 -7.19 2.68
N ILE A 205 16.50 -8.40 2.16
CA ILE A 205 17.52 -8.97 1.26
C ILE A 205 17.48 -8.30 -0.12
N ASP A 206 16.31 -8.35 -0.77
CA ASP A 206 16.18 -7.89 -2.16
C ASP A 206 16.08 -6.35 -2.25
N GLY A 207 15.56 -5.70 -1.21
CA GLY A 207 15.48 -4.25 -1.11
C GLY A 207 16.71 -3.60 -0.48
N SER A 208 17.73 -4.37 -0.07
CA SER A 208 18.96 -3.86 0.56
C SER A 208 18.71 -2.97 1.78
N MET A 209 17.71 -3.31 2.60
CA MET A 209 17.36 -2.54 3.80
C MET A 209 18.26 -2.92 4.99
N SER A 210 18.57 -1.96 5.86
CA SER A 210 19.51 -2.16 6.97
C SER A 210 19.08 -1.43 8.24
N ALA A 211 19.67 -1.81 9.37
CA ALA A 211 19.45 -1.13 10.64
C ALA A 211 19.93 0.34 10.62
N ASP A 212 20.86 0.69 9.74
CA ASP A 212 21.42 2.05 9.65
C ASP A 212 20.53 3.01 8.84
N ASP A 213 19.44 2.50 8.26
CA ASP A 213 18.52 3.33 7.51
C ASP A 213 17.74 4.30 8.42
N VAL A 214 17.46 5.47 7.88
CA VAL A 214 16.48 6.44 8.39
C VAL A 214 15.42 6.57 7.31
N GLU A 215 14.23 6.05 7.57
CA GLU A 215 13.12 6.09 6.60
C GLU A 215 12.13 7.20 6.89
N LEU A 216 11.61 7.79 5.83
CA LEU A 216 10.53 8.76 5.89
C LEU A 216 9.21 8.12 5.45
N HIS A 217 8.23 8.02 6.36
CA HIS A 217 6.90 7.49 6.13
C HIS A 217 5.91 8.60 5.86
N THR A 218 5.45 8.71 4.61
CA THR A 218 4.48 9.73 4.17
C THR A 218 3.23 9.15 3.55
N LEU A 219 3.29 7.89 3.11
CA LEU A 219 2.11 7.19 2.63
C LEU A 219 1.29 6.64 3.80
N PRO A 220 -0.02 6.45 3.59
CA PRO A 220 -0.90 6.03 4.67
C PRO A 220 -0.49 4.70 5.31
N LEU A 221 -0.34 4.70 6.63
CA LEU A 221 -0.07 3.47 7.41
C LEU A 221 -1.27 2.51 7.44
N TYR A 222 -2.47 2.96 7.07
CA TYR A 222 -3.57 2.02 6.87
C TYR A 222 -3.40 1.13 5.63
N HIS A 223 -2.40 1.40 4.78
CA HIS A 223 -2.11 0.61 3.58
C HIS A 223 -0.89 -0.29 3.81
N CYS A 224 -1.01 -1.56 3.45
CA CYS A 224 0.03 -2.57 3.64
C CYS A 224 1.39 -2.20 3.03
N ALA A 225 1.43 -1.43 1.95
CA ALA A 225 2.70 -1.03 1.34
C ALA A 225 3.59 -0.24 2.31
N GLN A 226 3.08 0.84 2.92
CA GLN A 226 3.87 1.62 3.87
C GLN A 226 4.04 0.91 5.21
N LEU A 227 2.96 0.28 5.71
CA LEU A 227 2.98 -0.37 7.01
C LEU A 227 3.87 -1.62 7.02
N ASP A 228 3.70 -2.48 6.02
CA ASP A 228 4.30 -3.82 6.04
C ASP A 228 5.60 -3.95 5.24
N CYS A 229 5.78 -3.22 4.12
CA CYS A 229 7.06 -3.25 3.43
C CYS A 229 8.13 -2.35 4.06
N PHE A 230 7.72 -1.37 4.90
CA PHE A 230 8.64 -0.35 5.38
C PHE A 230 8.59 -0.18 6.90
N LEU A 231 7.51 0.33 7.53
CA LEU A 231 7.49 0.57 8.98
C LEU A 231 7.75 -0.72 9.79
N GLY A 232 7.07 -1.81 9.45
CA GLY A 232 7.29 -3.10 10.11
C GLY A 232 8.71 -3.63 9.92
N VAL A 233 9.28 -3.43 8.72
CA VAL A 233 10.68 -3.80 8.41
C VAL A 233 11.66 -2.95 9.20
N ASP A 234 11.42 -1.64 9.35
CA ASP A 234 12.29 -0.76 10.13
C ASP A 234 12.34 -1.19 11.59
N VAL A 235 11.18 -1.48 12.20
CA VAL A 235 11.14 -2.00 13.57
C VAL A 235 11.79 -3.38 13.68
N TYR A 236 11.62 -4.26 12.68
CA TYR A 236 12.27 -5.57 12.62
C TYR A 236 13.81 -5.48 12.60
N LEU A 237 14.35 -4.52 11.83
CA LEU A 237 15.79 -4.30 11.70
C LEU A 237 16.39 -3.49 12.84
N GLY A 238 15.62 -2.60 13.44
CA GLY A 238 16.09 -1.55 14.33
C GLY A 238 16.52 -0.28 13.57
N ALA A 239 15.89 0.03 12.44
CA ALA A 239 16.06 1.28 11.70
C ALA A 239 15.22 2.41 12.30
N THR A 240 15.51 3.66 11.95
CA THR A 240 14.77 4.82 12.44
C THR A 240 13.66 5.20 11.47
N SER A 241 12.44 5.35 11.99
CA SER A 241 11.26 5.78 11.24
C SER A 241 10.90 7.23 11.55
N VAL A 242 10.86 8.08 10.52
CA VAL A 242 10.34 9.45 10.59
C VAL A 242 8.93 9.45 10.00
N ILE A 243 7.95 9.93 10.75
CA ILE A 243 6.53 9.88 10.35
C ILE A 243 6.05 11.28 10.01
N LEU A 244 5.45 11.44 8.82
CA LEU A 244 4.70 12.63 8.43
C LEU A 244 3.24 12.26 8.14
N PRO A 245 2.29 13.18 8.33
CA PRO A 245 0.88 12.92 8.09
C PRO A 245 0.53 12.67 6.63
N GLY A 246 1.37 13.13 5.68
CA GLY A 246 1.14 12.97 4.26
C GLY A 246 2.31 13.40 3.38
N PRO A 247 2.21 13.19 2.06
CA PRO A 247 3.30 13.38 1.11
C PRO A 247 3.35 14.82 0.51
N ASP A 248 3.16 15.86 1.33
CA ASP A 248 3.37 17.23 0.84
C ASP A 248 4.80 17.42 0.37
N PRO A 249 5.05 17.84 -0.89
CA PRO A 249 6.39 17.88 -1.45
C PRO A 249 7.38 18.75 -0.67
N ALA A 250 6.94 19.90 -0.15
CA ALA A 250 7.82 20.80 0.58
C ALA A 250 8.19 20.22 1.95
N ALA A 251 7.20 19.64 2.65
CA ALA A 251 7.42 18.97 3.93
C ALA A 251 8.32 17.74 3.79
N VAL A 252 8.13 16.92 2.73
CA VAL A 252 8.97 15.74 2.44
C VAL A 252 10.42 16.16 2.23
N LEU A 253 10.67 17.15 1.38
CA LEU A 253 12.03 17.62 1.08
C LEU A 253 12.71 18.22 2.32
N ALA A 254 11.98 18.98 3.12
CA ALA A 254 12.47 19.52 4.39
C ALA A 254 12.82 18.40 5.39
N ALA A 255 11.95 17.40 5.54
CA ALA A 255 12.19 16.27 6.44
C ALA A 255 13.39 15.41 6.01
N ILE A 256 13.60 15.20 4.70
CA ILE A 256 14.80 14.50 4.19
C ILE A 256 16.07 15.21 4.64
N ALA A 257 16.12 16.54 4.50
CA ALA A 257 17.27 17.34 4.92
C ALA A 257 17.46 17.35 6.45
N GLU A 258 16.38 17.62 7.20
CA GLU A 258 16.39 17.78 8.66
C GLU A 258 16.80 16.48 9.38
N HIS A 259 16.18 15.37 8.99
CA HIS A 259 16.37 14.07 9.66
C HIS A 259 17.44 13.20 8.99
N ARG A 260 18.13 13.71 7.95
CA ARG A 260 19.15 12.97 7.21
C ARG A 260 18.61 11.63 6.70
N VAL A 261 17.41 11.64 6.12
CA VAL A 261 16.72 10.46 5.58
C VAL A 261 17.61 9.76 4.54
N THR A 262 17.76 8.46 4.68
CA THR A 262 18.56 7.62 3.76
C THR A 262 17.70 6.80 2.82
N LYS A 263 16.42 6.54 3.19
CA LYS A 263 15.51 5.64 2.53
C LYS A 263 14.12 6.27 2.40
N TYR A 264 13.51 6.22 1.20
CA TYR A 264 12.19 6.78 0.97
C TYR A 264 11.38 5.94 -0.02
N PHE A 265 10.16 5.59 0.38
CA PHE A 265 9.18 4.93 -0.48
C PHE A 265 8.04 5.86 -0.86
N ALA A 266 7.76 5.95 -2.16
CA ALA A 266 6.61 6.69 -2.66
C ALA A 266 6.11 6.11 -4.00
N PRO A 267 4.80 6.23 -4.31
CA PRO A 267 4.30 5.91 -5.65
C PRO A 267 4.84 6.91 -6.67
N PRO A 268 4.81 6.57 -7.98
CA PRO A 268 5.28 7.45 -9.03
C PRO A 268 4.71 8.87 -8.98
N THR A 269 3.44 9.03 -8.64
CA THR A 269 2.76 10.33 -8.54
C THR A 269 3.39 11.25 -7.50
N VAL A 270 3.84 10.70 -6.36
CA VAL A 270 4.53 11.47 -5.32
C VAL A 270 5.95 11.81 -5.75
N TRP A 271 6.70 10.86 -6.33
CA TRP A 271 8.03 11.15 -6.89
C TRP A 271 7.97 12.25 -7.95
N ILE A 272 6.98 12.21 -8.85
CA ILE A 272 6.75 13.28 -9.85
C ILE A 272 6.47 14.61 -9.13
N GLY A 273 5.63 14.61 -8.10
CA GLY A 273 5.34 15.81 -7.30
C GLY A 273 6.59 16.41 -6.66
N LEU A 274 7.50 15.59 -6.12
CA LEU A 274 8.78 16.03 -5.58
C LEU A 274 9.66 16.67 -6.66
N LEU A 275 9.83 16.00 -7.81
CA LEU A 275 10.64 16.49 -8.94
C LEU A 275 10.10 17.81 -9.53
N ARG A 276 8.82 18.09 -9.37
CA ARG A 276 8.16 19.33 -9.84
C ARG A 276 8.13 20.43 -8.77
N SER A 277 8.48 20.11 -7.53
CA SER A 277 8.51 21.09 -6.44
C SER A 277 9.64 22.10 -6.65
N PRO A 278 9.38 23.41 -6.53
CA PRO A 278 10.44 24.42 -6.56
C PRO A 278 11.51 24.23 -5.48
N ALA A 279 11.15 23.59 -4.36
CA ALA A 279 12.07 23.31 -3.27
C ALA A 279 13.08 22.17 -3.59
N PHE A 280 12.83 21.36 -4.63
CA PHE A 280 13.68 20.20 -4.96
C PHE A 280 15.13 20.59 -5.26
N ASP A 281 15.34 21.66 -6.05
CA ASP A 281 16.67 22.08 -6.47
C ASP A 281 17.50 22.74 -5.34
N THR A 282 16.85 23.11 -4.23
CA THR A 282 17.50 23.78 -3.09
C THR A 282 17.56 22.91 -1.83
N ALA A 283 16.85 21.79 -1.79
CA ALA A 283 16.84 20.87 -0.67
C ALA A 283 18.15 20.09 -0.57
N ASP A 284 18.63 19.89 0.65
CA ASP A 284 19.77 18.97 0.91
C ASP A 284 19.29 17.52 0.89
N LEU A 285 19.42 16.87 -0.26
CA LEU A 285 19.10 15.47 -0.45
C LEU A 285 20.33 14.56 -0.37
N SER A 286 21.48 15.10 0.10
CA SER A 286 22.76 14.39 0.12
C SER A 286 22.81 13.16 1.03
N SER A 287 21.82 12.97 1.91
CA SER A 287 21.68 11.76 2.74
C SER A 287 20.93 10.63 2.05
N LEU A 288 20.05 10.95 1.11
CA LEU A 288 19.21 9.95 0.44
C LEU A 288 20.07 9.00 -0.40
N ARG A 289 19.88 7.70 -0.22
CA ARG A 289 20.60 6.63 -0.92
C ARG A 289 19.70 5.64 -1.59
N LYS A 290 18.51 5.43 -1.02
CA LYS A 290 17.57 4.40 -1.45
C LYS A 290 16.21 5.01 -1.73
N GLY A 291 15.76 4.87 -2.96
CA GLY A 291 14.44 5.27 -3.40
C GLY A 291 13.62 4.04 -3.81
N TYR A 292 12.44 3.89 -3.25
CA TYR A 292 11.54 2.81 -3.62
C TYR A 292 10.29 3.38 -4.27
N TYR A 293 9.80 2.68 -5.25
CA TYR A 293 8.50 3.00 -5.84
C TYR A 293 7.70 1.73 -6.09
N GLY A 294 6.40 1.87 -6.22
CA GLY A 294 5.48 0.75 -6.41
C GLY A 294 4.03 1.20 -6.43
N ALA A 295 3.11 0.26 -6.23
CA ALA A 295 1.66 0.45 -6.30
C ALA A 295 1.13 0.84 -7.69
N SER A 296 1.95 1.45 -8.55
CA SER A 296 1.69 1.73 -9.95
C SER A 296 3.00 1.75 -10.76
N PRO A 297 2.94 1.59 -12.09
CA PRO A 297 4.13 1.67 -12.93
C PRO A 297 4.73 3.07 -12.96
N MET A 298 6.07 3.15 -12.95
CA MET A 298 6.81 4.40 -13.11
C MET A 298 7.03 4.67 -14.61
N PRO A 299 6.64 5.86 -15.11
CA PRO A 299 6.96 6.23 -16.51
C PRO A 299 8.47 6.26 -16.74
N VAL A 300 8.91 5.74 -17.89
CA VAL A 300 10.35 5.62 -18.22
C VAL A 300 11.04 6.98 -18.22
N GLU A 301 10.37 8.02 -18.71
CA GLU A 301 10.94 9.38 -18.74
C GLU A 301 11.16 9.95 -17.32
N VAL A 302 10.30 9.57 -16.37
CA VAL A 302 10.47 9.95 -14.95
C VAL A 302 11.66 9.21 -14.32
N LEU A 303 11.84 7.93 -14.65
CA LEU A 303 13.03 7.17 -14.21
C LEU A 303 14.32 7.80 -14.70
N LYS A 304 14.38 8.23 -15.96
CA LYS A 304 15.53 8.93 -16.53
C LYS A 304 15.80 10.23 -15.78
N GLU A 305 14.77 11.04 -15.55
CA GLU A 305 14.88 12.28 -14.78
C GLU A 305 15.35 12.05 -13.36
N MET A 306 14.82 11.01 -12.67
CA MET A 306 15.28 10.64 -11.33
C MET A 306 16.76 10.26 -11.31
N ARG A 307 17.23 9.47 -12.28
CA ARG A 307 18.65 9.09 -12.39
C ARG A 307 19.56 10.29 -12.66
N GLU A 308 19.10 11.29 -13.42
CA GLU A 308 19.84 12.51 -13.69
C GLU A 308 19.93 13.42 -12.45
N ARG A 309 18.80 13.62 -11.74
CA ARG A 309 18.70 14.58 -10.64
C ARG A 309 19.07 13.98 -9.29
N LEU A 310 19.04 12.66 -9.15
CA LEU A 310 19.38 11.88 -7.94
C LEU A 310 20.40 10.77 -8.29
N PRO A 311 21.60 11.12 -8.79
CA PRO A 311 22.57 10.14 -9.30
C PRO A 311 23.08 9.15 -8.24
N ASP A 312 23.09 9.56 -6.96
CA ASP A 312 23.56 8.76 -5.82
C ASP A 312 22.46 7.94 -5.15
N VAL A 313 21.23 7.96 -5.70
CA VAL A 313 20.09 7.22 -5.17
C VAL A 313 19.86 5.97 -6.00
N ASP A 314 19.97 4.83 -5.37
CA ASP A 314 19.57 3.55 -5.93
C ASP A 314 18.04 3.42 -5.90
N LEU A 315 17.44 2.95 -7.00
CA LEU A 315 16.00 2.84 -7.14
C LEU A 315 15.55 1.39 -7.19
N TRP A 316 14.47 1.07 -6.49
CA TRP A 316 13.80 -0.23 -6.53
C TRP A 316 12.34 -0.08 -6.91
N ASN A 317 11.84 -0.98 -7.76
CA ASN A 317 10.42 -1.16 -8.00
C ASN A 317 9.88 -2.34 -7.20
N PHE A 318 8.87 -2.10 -6.37
CA PHE A 318 8.17 -3.13 -5.60
C PHE A 318 6.79 -3.37 -6.20
N TYR A 319 6.53 -4.58 -6.66
CA TYR A 319 5.23 -5.01 -7.15
C TYR A 319 4.64 -6.08 -6.24
N GLY A 320 3.33 -5.99 -6.06
CA GLY A 320 2.55 -6.97 -5.34
C GLY A 320 1.18 -6.43 -4.95
N GLN A 321 0.55 -7.09 -3.98
CA GLN A 321 -0.80 -6.78 -3.53
C GLN A 321 -1.01 -7.25 -2.11
N THR A 322 -2.04 -6.73 -1.45
CA THR A 322 -2.31 -6.98 -0.02
C THR A 322 -2.29 -8.46 0.33
N GLU A 323 -2.82 -9.30 -0.56
CA GLU A 323 -2.89 -10.75 -0.39
C GLU A 323 -1.51 -11.45 -0.39
N MET A 324 -0.44 -10.72 -0.73
CA MET A 324 0.96 -11.18 -0.69
C MET A 324 1.79 -10.48 0.39
N ALA A 325 1.17 -9.80 1.34
CA ALA A 325 1.71 -9.13 2.54
C ALA A 325 2.67 -7.93 2.37
N PRO A 326 2.71 -7.09 1.32
CA PRO A 326 2.15 -7.21 -0.03
C PRO A 326 3.16 -7.57 -1.12
N LEU A 327 4.43 -7.84 -0.84
CA LEU A 327 5.53 -7.96 -1.81
C LEU A 327 5.49 -9.27 -2.60
N ALA A 328 5.53 -9.17 -3.93
CA ALA A 328 5.64 -10.33 -4.83
C ALA A 328 6.89 -10.32 -5.71
N THR A 329 7.22 -9.21 -6.38
CA THR A 329 8.42 -9.10 -7.22
C THR A 329 9.16 -7.78 -6.98
N ILE A 330 10.46 -7.77 -7.31
CA ILE A 330 11.34 -6.61 -7.14
C ILE A 330 12.22 -6.42 -8.38
N LEU A 331 12.30 -5.17 -8.88
CA LEU A 331 13.31 -4.75 -9.84
C LEU A 331 14.37 -3.94 -9.11
N GLY A 332 15.62 -4.42 -9.14
CA GLY A 332 16.75 -3.77 -8.49
C GLY A 332 17.32 -2.58 -9.26
N PRO A 333 18.27 -1.82 -8.65
CA PRO A 333 18.82 -0.58 -9.19
C PRO A 333 19.52 -0.73 -10.54
N GLU A 334 20.22 -1.85 -10.73
CA GLU A 334 21.03 -2.09 -11.94
C GLU A 334 20.19 -2.32 -13.19
N GLU A 335 18.92 -2.71 -13.01
CA GLU A 335 18.00 -3.08 -14.07
C GLU A 335 16.96 -2.00 -14.41
N GLN A 336 16.91 -0.90 -13.66
CA GLN A 336 15.87 0.14 -13.78
C GLN A 336 15.73 0.73 -15.21
N LEU A 337 16.84 1.00 -15.87
CA LEU A 337 16.83 1.57 -17.22
C LEU A 337 16.96 0.52 -18.32
N THR A 338 17.69 -0.57 -18.06
CA THR A 338 17.88 -1.66 -19.04
C THR A 338 16.63 -2.52 -19.20
N HIS A 339 15.81 -2.59 -18.16
CA HIS A 339 14.54 -3.30 -18.14
C HIS A 339 13.39 -2.40 -17.65
N ALA A 340 13.40 -1.15 -18.14
CA ALA A 340 12.37 -0.17 -17.82
C ALA A 340 10.97 -0.74 -18.10
N GLY A 341 10.02 -0.48 -17.18
CA GLY A 341 8.66 -1.03 -17.26
C GLY A 341 8.49 -2.44 -16.68
N SER A 342 9.58 -3.14 -16.35
CA SER A 342 9.51 -4.41 -15.63
C SER A 342 9.14 -4.21 -14.15
N ALA A 343 8.39 -5.16 -13.61
CA ALA A 343 8.16 -5.32 -12.17
C ALA A 343 9.26 -6.18 -11.49
N GLY A 344 10.31 -6.57 -12.22
CA GLY A 344 11.44 -7.32 -11.72
C GLY A 344 11.22 -8.82 -11.62
N ARG A 345 12.00 -9.47 -10.76
CA ARG A 345 11.91 -10.92 -10.52
C ARG A 345 11.14 -11.21 -9.24
N ALA A 346 10.67 -12.46 -9.11
CA ALA A 346 10.08 -12.95 -7.88
C ALA A 346 11.01 -12.64 -6.69
N ALA A 347 10.44 -12.09 -5.61
CA ALA A 347 11.17 -11.82 -4.38
C ALA A 347 11.68 -13.14 -3.76
N LEU A 348 12.68 -13.06 -2.89
CA LEU A 348 13.42 -14.20 -2.35
C LEU A 348 12.55 -15.40 -1.92
N ASN A 349 11.42 -15.14 -1.27
CA ASN A 349 10.52 -16.16 -0.77
C ASN A 349 9.24 -16.34 -1.62
N VAL A 350 9.27 -15.93 -2.88
CA VAL A 350 8.10 -15.96 -3.79
C VAL A 350 8.42 -16.78 -5.03
N GLU A 351 7.49 -17.64 -5.42
CA GLU A 351 7.45 -18.22 -6.76
C GLU A 351 6.40 -17.46 -7.58
N THR A 352 6.76 -17.04 -8.78
CA THR A 352 5.86 -16.35 -9.72
C THR A 352 5.79 -17.13 -11.03
N ARG A 353 4.58 -17.31 -11.55
CA ARG A 353 4.34 -17.93 -12.87
C ARG A 353 3.34 -17.09 -13.67
N ILE A 354 3.40 -17.26 -14.98
CA ILE A 354 2.37 -16.82 -15.91
C ILE A 354 1.63 -18.07 -16.36
N VAL A 355 0.31 -18.07 -16.22
CA VAL A 355 -0.55 -19.22 -16.56
C VAL A 355 -1.65 -18.79 -17.51
N PRO A 356 -2.34 -19.74 -18.22
CA PRO A 356 -3.48 -19.38 -19.08
C PRO A 356 -4.53 -18.54 -18.33
N ALA A 357 -4.88 -17.39 -18.90
CA ALA A 357 -5.81 -16.45 -18.26
C ALA A 357 -7.25 -16.95 -18.13
N ASP A 358 -7.60 -18.03 -18.83
CA ASP A 358 -8.91 -18.68 -18.73
C ASP A 358 -9.03 -19.65 -17.53
N GLY A 359 -7.94 -19.83 -16.76
CA GLY A 359 -7.91 -20.73 -15.61
C GLY A 359 -7.88 -22.21 -15.97
N SER A 360 -7.62 -22.56 -17.24
CA SER A 360 -7.62 -23.95 -17.71
C SER A 360 -6.50 -24.82 -17.13
N SER A 361 -5.38 -24.20 -16.75
CA SER A 361 -4.19 -24.84 -16.17
C SER A 361 -3.39 -23.86 -15.32
N VAL A 362 -2.50 -24.39 -14.47
CA VAL A 362 -1.43 -23.65 -13.79
C VAL A 362 -0.04 -24.02 -14.34
N ASP A 363 0.01 -24.68 -15.49
CA ASP A 363 1.25 -24.89 -16.20
C ASP A 363 1.80 -23.56 -16.70
N PRO A 364 3.11 -23.32 -16.57
CA PRO A 364 3.69 -22.04 -16.96
C PRO A 364 3.63 -21.84 -18.48
N LEU A 365 3.21 -20.66 -18.91
CA LEU A 365 3.34 -20.24 -20.30
C LEU A 365 4.81 -19.96 -20.65
N PRO A 366 5.20 -20.13 -21.95
CA PRO A 366 6.51 -19.73 -22.45
C PRO A 366 6.83 -18.24 -22.18
N PRO A 367 8.11 -17.85 -22.13
CA PRO A 367 8.49 -16.43 -22.07
C PRO A 367 7.79 -15.60 -23.15
N HIS A 368 7.47 -14.35 -22.81
CA HIS A 368 6.77 -13.35 -23.65
C HIS A 368 5.30 -13.68 -23.97
N GLU A 369 4.75 -14.81 -23.55
CA GLU A 369 3.32 -15.07 -23.67
C GLU A 369 2.55 -14.44 -22.50
N VAL A 370 1.50 -13.68 -22.83
CA VAL A 370 0.67 -12.99 -21.84
C VAL A 370 -0.35 -13.95 -21.25
N GLY A 371 -0.37 -14.02 -19.92
CA GLY A 371 -1.34 -14.81 -19.16
C GLY A 371 -1.60 -14.17 -17.80
N GLU A 372 -2.29 -14.90 -16.92
CA GLU A 372 -2.51 -14.48 -15.54
C GLU A 372 -1.25 -14.69 -14.69
N ILE A 373 -0.91 -13.69 -13.90
CA ILE A 373 0.19 -13.76 -12.94
C ILE A 373 -0.31 -14.48 -11.70
N VAL A 374 0.39 -15.57 -11.33
CA VAL A 374 0.09 -16.33 -10.10
C VAL A 374 1.31 -16.43 -9.21
N HIS A 375 1.07 -16.47 -7.90
CA HIS A 375 2.14 -16.52 -6.90
C HIS A 375 1.98 -17.70 -5.94
N ARG A 376 3.09 -18.21 -5.42
CA ARG A 376 3.15 -19.14 -4.31
C ARG A 376 4.21 -18.69 -3.33
N SER A 377 3.85 -18.50 -2.06
CA SER A 377 4.76 -17.92 -1.08
C SER A 377 4.22 -18.10 0.34
N PRO A 378 5.11 -18.19 1.37
CA PRO A 378 4.71 -18.01 2.75
C PRO A 378 4.22 -16.59 3.07
N HIS A 379 4.40 -15.61 2.18
CA HIS A 379 3.82 -14.25 2.29
C HIS A 379 2.29 -14.24 2.12
N ALA A 380 1.71 -15.28 1.50
CA ALA A 380 0.30 -15.27 1.11
C ALA A 380 -0.62 -15.12 2.32
N THR A 381 -1.70 -14.37 2.12
CA THR A 381 -2.79 -14.20 3.10
C THR A 381 -3.36 -15.54 3.54
N LEU A 382 -3.94 -15.57 4.75
CA LEU A 382 -4.74 -16.70 5.24
C LEU A 382 -6.07 -16.85 4.48
N GLY A 383 -6.45 -15.86 3.67
CA GLY A 383 -7.70 -15.78 2.93
C GLY A 383 -8.49 -14.53 3.29
N TYR A 384 -9.73 -14.46 2.80
CA TYR A 384 -10.64 -13.36 3.09
C TYR A 384 -11.53 -13.71 4.29
N HIS A 385 -11.66 -12.74 5.20
CA HIS A 385 -12.48 -12.90 6.39
C HIS A 385 -13.94 -13.17 6.00
N ASP A 386 -14.50 -14.24 6.56
CA ASP A 386 -15.88 -14.68 6.37
C ASP A 386 -16.34 -14.82 4.90
N ASP A 387 -15.37 -15.04 3.99
CA ASP A 387 -15.64 -15.24 2.55
C ASP A 387 -14.85 -16.44 1.99
N PRO A 388 -15.25 -17.68 2.33
CA PRO A 388 -14.57 -18.87 1.85
C PRO A 388 -14.70 -19.07 0.34
N ALA A 389 -15.78 -18.55 -0.29
CA ALA A 389 -15.97 -18.64 -1.73
C ALA A 389 -14.95 -17.81 -2.49
N LYS A 390 -14.75 -16.55 -2.07
CA LYS A 390 -13.72 -15.68 -2.66
C LYS A 390 -12.31 -16.14 -2.32
N THR A 391 -12.09 -16.73 -1.15
CA THR A 391 -10.81 -17.36 -0.82
C THR A 391 -10.52 -18.52 -1.77
N ALA A 392 -11.49 -19.40 -2.03
CA ALA A 392 -11.31 -20.51 -2.98
C ALA A 392 -11.13 -20.03 -4.43
N GLU A 393 -11.77 -18.93 -4.82
CA GLU A 393 -11.57 -18.29 -6.13
C GLU A 393 -10.15 -17.73 -6.29
N ALA A 394 -9.62 -17.10 -5.24
CA ALA A 394 -8.27 -16.52 -5.25
C ALA A 394 -7.16 -17.57 -5.15
N PHE A 395 -7.44 -18.71 -4.52
CA PHE A 395 -6.46 -19.79 -4.34
C PHE A 395 -6.89 -21.05 -5.08
N GLN A 396 -6.39 -21.22 -6.28
CA GLN A 396 -6.67 -22.41 -7.09
C GLN A 396 -5.39 -23.20 -7.37
N HIS A 397 -5.47 -24.50 -7.33
CA HIS A 397 -4.37 -25.43 -7.64
C HIS A 397 -3.08 -25.15 -6.84
N GLY A 398 -3.20 -24.59 -5.62
CA GLY A 398 -2.07 -24.26 -4.74
C GLY A 398 -1.34 -22.96 -5.12
N TRP A 399 -1.95 -22.12 -5.93
CA TRP A 399 -1.45 -20.81 -6.33
C TRP A 399 -2.44 -19.72 -5.97
N PHE A 400 -1.91 -18.56 -5.58
CA PHE A 400 -2.68 -17.34 -5.46
C PHE A 400 -2.79 -16.67 -6.84
N HIS A 401 -4.01 -16.43 -7.29
CA HIS A 401 -4.35 -15.79 -8.56
C HIS A 401 -4.47 -14.28 -8.36
N SER A 402 -3.54 -13.52 -8.93
CA SER A 402 -3.44 -12.08 -8.70
C SER A 402 -4.56 -11.27 -9.36
N GLY A 403 -5.16 -11.82 -10.43
CA GLY A 403 -6.05 -11.08 -11.30
C GLY A 403 -5.35 -10.02 -12.18
N ASP A 404 -4.02 -9.99 -12.17
CA ASP A 404 -3.20 -9.19 -13.06
C ASP A 404 -2.72 -10.05 -14.24
N LEU A 405 -2.63 -9.44 -15.43
CA LEU A 405 -2.09 -10.06 -16.63
C LEU A 405 -0.67 -9.58 -16.86
N GLY A 406 0.20 -10.48 -17.33
CA GLY A 406 1.58 -10.16 -17.59
C GLY A 406 2.30 -11.27 -18.33
N TYR A 407 3.60 -11.08 -18.53
CA TYR A 407 4.49 -12.09 -19.08
C TYR A 407 5.84 -12.04 -18.37
N LEU A 408 6.58 -13.13 -18.43
CA LEU A 408 8.00 -13.17 -18.04
C LEU A 408 8.86 -13.05 -19.32
N ASP A 409 9.97 -12.32 -19.24
CA ASP A 409 11.00 -12.33 -20.27
C ASP A 409 11.93 -13.57 -20.13
N ASP A 410 12.89 -13.74 -21.06
CA ASP A 410 13.87 -14.83 -21.03
C ASP A 410 14.74 -14.83 -19.75
N GLY A 411 14.86 -13.68 -19.09
CA GLY A 411 15.58 -13.54 -17.82
C GLY A 411 14.72 -13.75 -16.58
N GLY A 412 13.43 -14.12 -16.75
CA GLY A 412 12.47 -14.33 -15.66
C GLY A 412 11.98 -13.03 -15.01
N ARG A 413 12.06 -11.89 -15.70
CA ARG A 413 11.52 -10.61 -15.24
C ARG A 413 10.07 -10.49 -15.63
N LEU A 414 9.26 -10.06 -14.67
CA LEU A 414 7.82 -9.83 -14.84
C LEU A 414 7.56 -8.48 -15.51
N TYR A 415 6.72 -8.49 -16.52
CA TYR A 415 6.12 -7.32 -17.12
C TYR A 415 4.61 -7.40 -16.92
N VAL A 416 4.07 -6.49 -16.09
CA VAL A 416 2.63 -6.40 -15.85
C VAL A 416 2.00 -5.63 -17.00
N VAL A 417 1.08 -6.27 -17.72
CA VAL A 417 0.40 -5.69 -18.89
C VAL A 417 -0.79 -4.87 -18.47
N ASP A 418 -1.71 -5.45 -17.69
CA ASP A 418 -2.89 -4.77 -17.15
C ASP A 418 -3.57 -5.66 -16.10
N ARG A 419 -4.63 -5.15 -15.48
CA ARG A 419 -5.55 -6.01 -14.73
C ARG A 419 -6.48 -6.74 -15.69
N LYS A 420 -6.77 -8.01 -15.41
CA LYS A 420 -7.67 -8.85 -16.21
C LYS A 420 -9.02 -8.17 -16.48
N LYS A 421 -9.52 -7.40 -15.51
CA LYS A 421 -10.79 -6.67 -15.57
C LYS A 421 -10.71 -5.26 -16.16
N ASP A 422 -9.50 -4.67 -16.24
CA ASP A 422 -9.27 -3.32 -16.78
C ASP A 422 -8.85 -3.36 -18.25
N MET A 423 -8.61 -4.57 -18.82
CA MET A 423 -8.43 -4.77 -20.25
C MET A 423 -9.62 -4.26 -21.03
N ILE A 424 -9.39 -3.33 -21.92
CA ILE A 424 -10.42 -2.67 -22.75
C ILE A 424 -10.76 -3.57 -23.94
N LYS A 425 -12.02 -4.00 -24.03
CA LYS A 425 -12.51 -4.88 -25.12
C LYS A 425 -13.07 -4.04 -26.25
N THR A 426 -12.24 -3.68 -27.22
CA THR A 426 -12.62 -2.77 -28.29
C THR A 426 -12.58 -3.44 -29.67
N GLY A 427 -13.72 -3.55 -30.33
CA GLY A 427 -13.82 -4.07 -31.71
C GLY A 427 -13.37 -5.52 -31.88
N GLY A 428 -13.45 -6.33 -30.82
CA GLY A 428 -13.00 -7.74 -30.82
C GLY A 428 -11.55 -7.92 -30.37
N GLU A 429 -10.83 -6.83 -30.14
CA GLU A 429 -9.44 -6.82 -29.69
C GLU A 429 -9.35 -6.41 -28.21
N ASN A 430 -8.31 -6.89 -27.51
CA ASN A 430 -7.98 -6.47 -26.17
C ASN A 430 -6.92 -5.37 -26.21
N VAL A 431 -7.17 -4.26 -25.53
CA VAL A 431 -6.23 -3.15 -25.40
C VAL A 431 -5.87 -2.97 -23.93
N ALA A 432 -4.56 -3.05 -23.64
CA ALA A 432 -4.05 -2.75 -22.32
C ALA A 432 -4.07 -1.24 -22.09
N SER A 433 -4.77 -0.81 -21.03
CA SER A 433 -4.87 0.61 -20.69
C SER A 433 -3.48 1.23 -20.45
N ARG A 434 -2.57 0.47 -19.84
CA ARG A 434 -1.21 0.86 -19.55
C ARG A 434 -0.37 1.15 -20.81
N GLU A 435 -0.48 0.33 -21.85
CA GLU A 435 0.24 0.54 -23.11
C GLU A 435 -0.13 1.90 -23.73
N VAL A 436 -1.41 2.25 -23.64
CA VAL A 436 -1.91 3.54 -24.15
C VAL A 436 -1.45 4.69 -23.27
N GLU A 437 -1.44 4.53 -21.94
CA GLU A 437 -0.91 5.51 -20.99
C GLU A 437 0.56 5.80 -21.26
N GLU A 438 1.38 4.78 -21.39
CA GLU A 438 2.82 4.92 -21.67
C GLU A 438 3.06 5.66 -22.99
N ALA A 439 2.32 5.31 -24.03
CA ALA A 439 2.40 6.00 -25.30
C ALA A 439 2.06 7.49 -25.17
N ILE A 440 0.98 7.84 -24.46
CA ILE A 440 0.58 9.23 -24.26
C ILE A 440 1.60 9.99 -23.38
N TYR A 441 2.23 9.34 -22.40
CA TYR A 441 3.27 9.97 -21.57
C TYR A 441 4.50 10.43 -22.37
N THR A 442 4.77 9.85 -23.54
CA THR A 442 5.87 10.29 -24.40
C THR A 442 5.60 11.64 -25.08
N LEU A 443 4.34 12.14 -25.06
CA LEU A 443 4.00 13.45 -25.59
C LEU A 443 4.50 14.57 -24.64
N PRO A 444 5.38 15.48 -25.11
CA PRO A 444 5.78 16.63 -24.32
C PRO A 444 4.57 17.44 -23.83
N GLY A 445 4.58 17.85 -22.58
CA GLY A 445 3.47 18.61 -22.00
C GLY A 445 2.45 17.77 -21.23
N VAL A 446 2.49 16.43 -21.30
CA VAL A 446 1.67 15.56 -20.46
C VAL A 446 2.27 15.46 -19.04
N ALA A 447 1.46 15.78 -18.02
CA ALA A 447 1.82 15.59 -16.61
C ALA A 447 1.32 14.24 -16.08
N GLU A 448 0.05 13.92 -16.35
CA GLU A 448 -0.59 12.68 -15.93
C GLU A 448 -1.58 12.20 -16.98
N VAL A 449 -1.81 10.88 -17.01
CA VAL A 449 -2.80 10.26 -17.89
C VAL A 449 -3.43 9.05 -17.22
N ALA A 450 -4.72 8.86 -17.46
CA ALA A 450 -5.46 7.65 -17.12
C ALA A 450 -6.25 7.17 -18.34
N VAL A 451 -6.13 5.88 -18.66
CA VAL A 451 -6.83 5.25 -19.78
C VAL A 451 -7.75 4.15 -19.26
N PHE A 452 -8.96 4.11 -19.80
CA PHE A 452 -9.99 3.12 -19.45
C PHE A 452 -10.96 2.92 -20.63
N GLY A 453 -11.74 1.83 -20.56
CA GLY A 453 -12.84 1.58 -21.50
C GLY A 453 -14.14 2.22 -21.03
N VAL A 454 -14.87 2.87 -21.93
CA VAL A 454 -16.27 3.27 -21.74
C VAL A 454 -17.15 2.47 -22.68
N SER A 455 -18.37 2.12 -22.23
CA SER A 455 -19.32 1.36 -23.04
C SER A 455 -19.59 2.08 -24.38
N HIS A 456 -19.55 1.33 -25.49
CA HIS A 456 -19.72 1.89 -26.82
C HIS A 456 -20.58 0.97 -27.71
N PRO A 457 -21.63 1.49 -28.39
CA PRO A 457 -22.58 0.65 -29.14
C PRO A 457 -21.96 -0.11 -30.32
N ARG A 458 -20.86 0.40 -30.91
CA ARG A 458 -20.20 -0.20 -32.06
C ARG A 458 -19.03 -1.10 -31.69
N TRP A 459 -18.25 -0.75 -30.64
CA TRP A 459 -16.97 -1.40 -30.32
C TRP A 459 -17.01 -2.21 -29.02
N VAL A 460 -18.15 -2.34 -28.37
CA VAL A 460 -18.30 -2.86 -27.01
C VAL A 460 -17.77 -1.85 -26.00
N GLU A 461 -16.48 -1.51 -26.08
CA GLU A 461 -15.85 -0.43 -25.32
C GLU A 461 -15.04 0.47 -26.25
N ALA A 462 -14.99 1.75 -25.94
CA ALA A 462 -14.11 2.72 -26.57
C ALA A 462 -12.95 3.07 -25.65
N VAL A 463 -11.73 3.03 -26.15
CA VAL A 463 -10.56 3.49 -25.41
C VAL A 463 -10.69 4.99 -25.16
N THR A 464 -10.68 5.38 -23.89
CA THR A 464 -10.85 6.77 -23.44
C THR A 464 -9.67 7.17 -22.57
N ALA A 465 -9.11 8.36 -22.82
CA ALA A 465 -8.01 8.91 -22.04
C ALA A 465 -8.42 10.20 -21.34
N VAL A 466 -8.12 10.34 -20.05
CA VAL A 466 -8.15 11.62 -19.32
C VAL A 466 -6.72 12.06 -19.07
N VAL A 467 -6.37 13.27 -19.50
CA VAL A 467 -5.01 13.77 -19.51
C VAL A 467 -4.91 15.08 -18.74
N VAL A 468 -3.88 15.21 -17.91
CA VAL A 468 -3.53 16.45 -17.21
C VAL A 468 -2.29 17.04 -17.89
N ALA A 469 -2.38 18.30 -18.27
CA ALA A 469 -1.26 19.01 -18.87
C ALA A 469 -0.26 19.49 -17.81
N ARG A 470 1.02 19.58 -18.17
CA ARG A 470 2.03 20.26 -17.33
C ARG A 470 1.71 21.75 -17.20
N ALA A 471 2.05 22.34 -16.08
CA ALA A 471 1.89 23.77 -15.88
C ALA A 471 2.58 24.58 -17.00
N GLY A 472 1.81 25.44 -17.67
CA GLY A 472 2.29 26.26 -18.77
C GLY A 472 2.39 25.56 -20.13
N ALA A 473 1.98 24.30 -20.24
CA ALA A 473 1.90 23.61 -21.53
C ALA A 473 0.52 23.88 -22.17
N GLU A 474 0.54 24.29 -23.44
CA GLU A 474 -0.66 24.38 -24.27
C GLU A 474 -0.89 23.02 -24.95
N LEU A 475 -1.65 22.14 -24.30
CA LEU A 475 -1.98 20.81 -24.79
C LEU A 475 -3.47 20.74 -25.12
N THR A 476 -3.80 20.22 -26.30
CA THR A 476 -5.18 19.97 -26.73
C THR A 476 -5.50 18.50 -26.81
N ALA A 477 -6.79 18.14 -26.79
CA ALA A 477 -7.23 16.76 -27.00
C ALA A 477 -6.80 16.23 -28.37
N ASP A 478 -6.79 17.09 -29.40
CA ASP A 478 -6.36 16.73 -30.77
C ASP A 478 -4.86 16.42 -30.82
N ASP A 479 -4.01 17.13 -30.06
CA ASP A 479 -2.57 16.84 -29.99
C ASP A 479 -2.34 15.44 -29.38
N VAL A 480 -3.05 15.11 -28.30
CA VAL A 480 -2.98 13.78 -27.68
C VAL A 480 -3.45 12.69 -28.64
N LEU A 481 -4.56 12.90 -29.33
CA LEU A 481 -5.08 11.96 -30.34
C LEU A 481 -4.13 11.76 -31.51
N ALA A 482 -3.57 12.84 -32.03
CA ALA A 482 -2.62 12.80 -33.15
C ALA A 482 -1.35 12.05 -32.73
N HIS A 483 -0.81 12.36 -31.54
CA HIS A 483 0.35 11.67 -31.00
C HIS A 483 0.08 10.17 -30.79
N ALA A 484 -1.00 9.81 -30.09
CA ALA A 484 -1.36 8.41 -29.83
C ALA A 484 -1.49 7.61 -31.14
N ARG A 485 -2.11 8.20 -32.18
CA ARG A 485 -2.24 7.57 -33.50
C ARG A 485 -0.90 7.42 -34.26
N SER A 486 0.09 8.23 -33.94
CA SER A 486 1.42 8.14 -34.56
C SER A 486 2.29 7.02 -33.99
N VAL A 487 2.01 6.60 -32.74
CA VAL A 487 2.83 5.63 -31.99
C VAL A 487 2.12 4.31 -31.67
N LEU A 488 0.78 4.28 -31.77
CA LEU A 488 -0.04 3.10 -31.48
C LEU A 488 -0.76 2.58 -32.73
N ALA A 489 -1.07 1.27 -32.72
CA ALA A 489 -1.98 0.72 -33.71
C ALA A 489 -3.36 1.39 -33.61
N GLY A 490 -4.04 1.60 -34.73
CA GLY A 490 -5.24 2.43 -34.82
C GLY A 490 -6.40 2.00 -33.91
N TYR A 491 -6.52 0.70 -33.58
CA TYR A 491 -7.55 0.19 -32.66
C TYR A 491 -7.19 0.49 -31.19
N LYS A 492 -5.90 0.65 -30.86
CA LYS A 492 -5.41 0.98 -29.51
C LYS A 492 -5.52 2.48 -29.20
N ALA A 493 -5.44 3.33 -30.24
CA ALA A 493 -5.51 4.77 -30.03
C ALA A 493 -6.85 5.18 -29.40
N PRO A 494 -6.85 6.12 -28.44
CA PRO A 494 -8.07 6.61 -27.81
C PRO A 494 -9.08 7.10 -28.86
N LYS A 495 -10.35 6.85 -28.58
CA LYS A 495 -11.48 7.42 -29.34
C LYS A 495 -11.89 8.76 -28.75
N TYR A 496 -11.74 8.87 -27.43
CA TYR A 496 -12.07 10.07 -26.67
C TYR A 496 -10.88 10.49 -25.81
N VAL A 497 -10.60 11.79 -25.80
CA VAL A 497 -9.60 12.40 -24.92
C VAL A 497 -10.26 13.56 -24.20
N VAL A 498 -10.12 13.58 -22.89
CA VAL A 498 -10.59 14.65 -22.01
C VAL A 498 -9.39 15.28 -21.33
N LEU A 499 -9.30 16.61 -21.33
CA LEU A 499 -8.32 17.33 -20.53
C LEU A 499 -8.94 17.66 -19.17
N ALA A 500 -8.18 17.43 -18.10
CA ALA A 500 -8.58 17.69 -16.73
C ALA A 500 -7.49 18.47 -15.98
N ASP A 501 -7.88 19.17 -14.94
CA ASP A 501 -6.94 19.88 -14.06
C ASP A 501 -6.19 18.91 -13.12
N ALA A 502 -6.82 17.80 -12.73
CA ALA A 502 -6.25 16.76 -11.90
C ALA A 502 -6.96 15.41 -12.13
N LEU A 503 -6.27 14.30 -11.85
CA LEU A 503 -6.88 12.97 -11.80
C LEU A 503 -7.33 12.63 -10.37
N PRO A 504 -8.49 11.97 -10.19
CA PRO A 504 -8.91 11.48 -8.88
C PRO A 504 -7.96 10.38 -8.40
N LYS A 505 -7.48 10.51 -7.17
CA LYS A 505 -6.53 9.58 -6.55
C LYS A 505 -6.99 9.20 -5.15
N ASN A 506 -6.64 7.99 -4.75
CA ASN A 506 -6.71 7.62 -3.34
C ASN A 506 -5.49 8.18 -2.57
N PRO A 507 -5.48 8.15 -1.22
CA PRO A 507 -4.35 8.66 -0.42
C PRO A 507 -3.01 7.95 -0.67
N SER A 508 -3.03 6.72 -1.18
CA SER A 508 -1.80 6.03 -1.61
C SER A 508 -1.32 6.46 -3.00
N GLY A 509 -1.91 7.50 -3.59
CA GLY A 509 -1.53 8.07 -4.88
C GLY A 509 -2.02 7.29 -6.10
N LYS A 510 -2.83 6.24 -5.92
CA LYS A 510 -3.38 5.43 -7.01
C LYS A 510 -4.56 6.14 -7.68
N ILE A 511 -4.54 6.23 -9.01
CA ILE A 511 -5.62 6.80 -9.81
C ILE A 511 -6.88 5.93 -9.70
N LEU A 512 -8.03 6.58 -9.50
CA LEU A 512 -9.34 5.94 -9.34
C LEU A 512 -10.04 5.81 -10.70
N LYS A 513 -9.56 4.88 -11.55
CA LYS A 513 -10.10 4.65 -12.91
C LYS A 513 -11.61 4.35 -12.92
N ARG A 514 -12.14 3.71 -11.85
CA ARG A 514 -13.58 3.47 -11.74
C ARG A 514 -14.36 4.78 -11.69
N GLN A 515 -13.93 5.71 -10.86
CA GLN A 515 -14.58 7.03 -10.76
C GLN A 515 -14.55 7.74 -12.12
N LEU A 516 -13.39 7.75 -12.79
CA LEU A 516 -13.28 8.33 -14.14
C LEU A 516 -14.20 7.65 -15.15
N ARG A 517 -14.33 6.32 -15.10
CA ARG A 517 -15.24 5.56 -15.96
C ARG A 517 -16.69 5.94 -15.72
N ASP A 518 -17.10 6.08 -14.47
CA ASP A 518 -18.45 6.46 -14.08
C ASP A 518 -18.76 7.92 -14.50
N GLU A 519 -17.83 8.86 -14.30
CA GLU A 519 -17.94 10.27 -14.69
C GLU A 519 -18.06 10.46 -16.21
N HIS A 520 -17.42 9.59 -16.99
CA HIS A 520 -17.39 9.69 -18.46
C HIS A 520 -18.23 8.61 -19.16
N ALA A 521 -19.12 7.92 -18.42
CA ALA A 521 -19.91 6.81 -18.95
C ALA A 521 -20.76 7.18 -20.19
N THR A 522 -21.14 8.44 -20.34
CA THR A 522 -21.99 8.94 -21.44
C THR A 522 -21.21 9.56 -22.59
N ILE A 523 -19.88 9.65 -22.52
CA ILE A 523 -19.05 10.32 -23.54
C ILE A 523 -19.22 9.71 -24.94
N ALA A 524 -19.62 8.45 -25.03
CA ALA A 524 -19.87 7.75 -26.29
C ALA A 524 -21.30 7.99 -26.84
N SER A 525 -22.15 8.73 -26.11
CA SER A 525 -23.55 9.00 -26.49
C SER A 525 -23.72 10.38 -27.11
N ASP A 526 -22.70 11.22 -27.00
CA ASP A 526 -22.61 12.55 -27.62
C ASP A 526 -21.85 12.48 -28.95
#